data_b2bcb2ef060fa58571d415fcb6cb698d
#
_entry.id   b2bcb2ef060fa58571d415fcb6cb698d
#
_cell.length_a   1.000
_cell.length_b   1.000
_cell.length_c   1.000
_cell.angle_alpha   90.00
_cell.angle_beta   90.00
_cell.angle_gamma   90.00
#
_symmetry.space_group_name_H-M   'P 1'
#
loop_
_entity.id
_entity.type
_entity.pdbx_description
1 polymer ?
#
loop_
_entity_poly.entity_id
_entity_poly.type
_entity_poly.pdbx_seq_one_letter_code
_entity_poly.pdbx_strand_id
1 'polypeptide(L)'
;MNWKPNPFSIFGLAMMSAPIIAQGKIYVSIEQAQKIIFPSQSLTKTPIIITDELQEKMRAASSIRYPFRGDRIWKTADGSWLIIDEVIGKHEMITYAVALNSHGSVLGIEILEYVESYGYEVAEVDWRKQFVGKTAKDPIKLNQDIQNIGGATLSCKHITDGVKRLAVLYDLALKTR
;
A
#
# COMPACT_ATOMS: atom_id res chain seq x y z
N MET A 1 -47.23 63.89 1.45
CA MET A 1 -45.92 63.41 1.03
C MET A 1 -45.75 61.96 1.54
N ASN A 2 -46.14 61.01 0.69
CA ASN A 2 -46.24 59.60 1.09
C ASN A 2 -44.98 58.87 0.60
N TRP A 3 -44.08 58.50 1.52
CA TRP A 3 -42.94 57.67 1.24
C TRP A 3 -43.35 56.18 1.38
N LYS A 4 -43.22 55.42 0.26
CA LYS A 4 -43.32 53.96 0.27
C LYS A 4 -41.90 53.37 0.31
N PRO A 5 -41.59 52.46 1.24
CA PRO A 5 -40.32 51.78 1.21
C PRO A 5 -40.35 50.63 0.18
N ASN A 6 -39.28 50.54 -0.62
CA ASN A 6 -39.02 49.46 -1.57
C ASN A 6 -38.57 48.19 -0.81
N PRO A 7 -39.15 47.03 -1.07
CA PRO A 7 -38.61 45.80 -0.53
C PRO A 7 -37.42 45.30 -1.40
N PHE A 8 -36.21 45.58 -0.97
CA PHE A 8 -35.05 44.87 -1.51
C PHE A 8 -35.09 43.42 -1.04
N SER A 9 -35.45 42.51 -1.94
CA SER A 9 -35.34 41.09 -1.76
C SER A 9 -33.85 40.72 -1.79
N ILE A 10 -33.29 40.43 -0.63
CA ILE A 10 -31.95 39.83 -0.50
C ILE A 10 -32.09 38.35 -0.90
N PHE A 11 -31.79 38.04 -2.17
CA PHE A 11 -31.53 36.65 -2.57
C PHE A 11 -30.24 36.20 -1.94
N GLY A 12 -30.33 35.50 -0.81
CA GLY A 12 -29.23 34.78 -0.23
C GLY A 12 -28.81 33.63 -1.17
N LEU A 13 -27.70 33.81 -1.86
CA LEU A 13 -27.06 32.74 -2.62
C LEU A 13 -26.44 31.75 -1.62
N ALA A 14 -27.20 30.71 -1.30
CA ALA A 14 -26.65 29.57 -0.53
C ALA A 14 -25.60 28.87 -1.40
N MET A 15 -24.35 29.15 -1.15
CA MET A 15 -23.24 28.33 -1.70
C MET A 15 -23.36 26.94 -1.09
N MET A 16 -23.95 26.01 -1.82
CA MET A 16 -23.84 24.59 -1.55
C MET A 16 -22.40 24.19 -1.87
N SER A 17 -21.56 24.09 -0.84
CA SER A 17 -20.28 23.42 -0.96
C SER A 17 -20.53 21.93 -1.22
N ALA A 18 -20.42 21.52 -2.48
CA ALA A 18 -20.40 20.10 -2.80
C ALA A 18 -19.20 19.46 -2.06
N PRO A 19 -19.38 18.29 -1.44
CA PRO A 19 -18.26 17.58 -0.87
C PRO A 19 -17.26 17.27 -2.00
N ILE A 20 -16.03 17.73 -1.85
CA ILE A 20 -14.92 17.28 -2.70
C ILE A 20 -14.69 15.82 -2.31
N ILE A 21 -15.22 14.90 -3.11
CA ILE A 21 -14.87 13.49 -3.01
C ILE A 21 -13.42 13.42 -3.48
N ALA A 22 -12.50 13.18 -2.54
CA ALA A 22 -11.12 12.90 -2.85
C ALA A 22 -11.11 11.61 -3.69
N GLN A 23 -10.95 11.77 -5.00
CA GLN A 23 -10.86 10.63 -5.91
C GLN A 23 -9.44 10.10 -5.77
N GLY A 24 -9.30 8.88 -5.23
CA GLY A 24 -8.01 8.22 -5.08
C GLY A 24 -7.27 8.16 -6.40
N LYS A 25 -5.97 8.40 -6.35
CA LYS A 25 -5.12 8.28 -7.52
C LYS A 25 -4.70 6.83 -7.66
N ILE A 26 -5.17 6.16 -8.70
CA ILE A 26 -4.67 4.85 -9.12
C ILE A 26 -3.40 5.09 -9.92
N TYR A 27 -2.29 4.52 -9.47
CA TYR A 27 -1.00 4.64 -10.14
C TYR A 27 -0.81 3.56 -11.19
N VAL A 28 -1.05 2.30 -10.81
CA VAL A 28 -0.93 1.14 -11.70
C VAL A 28 -1.98 0.08 -11.34
N SER A 29 -2.46 -0.67 -12.32
CA SER A 29 -3.27 -1.86 -12.06
C SER A 29 -2.40 -3.03 -11.60
N ILE A 30 -3.02 -4.09 -11.07
CA ILE A 30 -2.30 -5.32 -10.69
C ILE A 30 -1.58 -5.91 -11.91
N GLU A 31 -2.23 -5.94 -13.07
CA GLU A 31 -1.67 -6.46 -14.32
C GLU A 31 -0.49 -5.60 -14.82
N GLN A 32 -0.56 -4.28 -14.63
CA GLN A 32 0.55 -3.39 -14.93
C GLN A 32 1.73 -3.62 -13.99
N ALA A 33 1.47 -3.75 -12.67
CA ALA A 33 2.51 -4.05 -11.69
C ALA A 33 3.20 -5.39 -12.00
N GLN A 34 2.44 -6.42 -12.40
CA GLN A 34 2.98 -7.70 -12.85
C GLN A 34 3.95 -7.53 -14.03
N LYS A 35 3.58 -6.73 -15.02
CA LYS A 35 4.43 -6.47 -16.20
C LYS A 35 5.64 -5.60 -15.88
N ILE A 36 5.52 -4.64 -14.96
CA ILE A 36 6.62 -3.78 -14.55
C ILE A 36 7.68 -4.61 -13.82
N ILE A 37 7.28 -5.44 -12.88
CA ILE A 37 8.22 -6.18 -12.02
C ILE A 37 8.71 -7.47 -12.71
N PHE A 38 7.84 -8.14 -13.46
CA PHE A 38 8.12 -9.41 -14.13
C PHE A 38 7.83 -9.33 -15.64
N PRO A 39 8.57 -8.52 -16.42
CA PRO A 39 8.24 -8.20 -17.82
C PRO A 39 8.23 -9.41 -18.76
N SER A 40 8.99 -10.46 -18.42
CA SER A 40 9.16 -11.65 -19.27
C SER A 40 8.63 -12.94 -18.63
N GLN A 41 7.90 -12.83 -17.51
CA GLN A 41 7.44 -14.00 -16.77
C GLN A 41 5.91 -14.04 -16.69
N SER A 42 5.39 -15.25 -16.74
CA SER A 42 3.99 -15.51 -16.45
C SER A 42 3.80 -15.74 -14.95
N LEU A 43 2.75 -15.14 -14.40
CA LEU A 43 2.39 -15.29 -13.00
C LEU A 43 1.12 -16.15 -12.87
N THR A 44 1.19 -17.17 -12.05
CA THR A 44 0.06 -18.02 -11.71
C THR A 44 -0.52 -17.61 -10.37
N LYS A 45 -1.83 -17.33 -10.32
CA LYS A 45 -2.51 -17.01 -9.06
C LYS A 45 -2.42 -18.19 -8.11
N THR A 46 -1.85 -17.97 -6.93
CA THR A 46 -1.52 -19.02 -5.94
C THR A 46 -1.99 -18.57 -4.56
N PRO A 47 -3.32 -18.58 -4.31
CA PRO A 47 -3.85 -18.18 -3.01
C PRO A 47 -3.42 -19.14 -1.91
N ILE A 48 -3.28 -18.61 -0.69
CA ILE A 48 -2.95 -19.39 0.49
C ILE A 48 -3.98 -19.17 1.60
N ILE A 49 -4.13 -20.19 2.44
CA ILE A 49 -4.96 -20.08 3.64
C ILE A 49 -4.12 -19.42 4.73
N ILE A 50 -4.63 -18.34 5.30
CA ILE A 50 -4.03 -17.65 6.43
C ILE A 50 -4.67 -18.19 7.71
N THR A 51 -3.93 -19.00 8.44
CA THR A 51 -4.37 -19.50 9.74
C THR A 51 -4.21 -18.42 10.83
N ASP A 52 -4.94 -18.55 11.93
CA ASP A 52 -4.82 -17.63 13.07
C ASP A 52 -3.39 -17.58 13.61
N GLU A 53 -2.69 -18.72 13.67
CA GLU A 53 -1.30 -18.79 14.08
C GLU A 53 -0.37 -18.01 13.14
N LEU A 54 -0.54 -18.15 11.82
CA LEU A 54 0.23 -17.42 10.82
C LEU A 54 -0.05 -15.93 10.93
N GLN A 55 -1.31 -15.54 11.06
CA GLN A 55 -1.74 -14.15 11.23
C GLN A 55 -1.09 -13.52 12.46
N GLU A 56 -1.04 -14.25 13.57
CA GLU A 56 -0.46 -13.76 14.83
C GLU A 56 1.06 -13.57 14.73
N LYS A 57 1.78 -14.51 14.09
CA LYS A 57 3.22 -14.38 13.82
C LYS A 57 3.52 -13.18 12.93
N MET A 58 2.73 -12.97 11.88
CA MET A 58 2.87 -11.82 11.00
C MET A 58 2.61 -10.50 11.74
N ARG A 59 1.60 -10.46 12.61
CA ARG A 59 1.28 -9.31 13.46
C ARG A 59 2.43 -8.97 14.41
N ALA A 60 2.96 -9.96 15.10
CA ALA A 60 4.06 -9.78 16.04
C ALA A 60 5.31 -9.20 15.36
N ALA A 61 5.57 -9.57 14.11
CA ALA A 61 6.73 -9.11 13.36
C ALA A 61 6.57 -7.72 12.74
N SER A 62 5.35 -7.28 12.45
CA SER A 62 5.07 -6.09 11.63
C SER A 62 4.28 -4.99 12.33
N SER A 63 3.75 -5.24 13.52
CA SER A 63 2.87 -4.32 14.25
C SER A 63 1.52 -4.01 13.55
N ILE A 64 1.21 -4.62 12.40
CA ILE A 64 -0.05 -4.44 11.71
C ILE A 64 -1.13 -5.31 12.35
N ARG A 65 -2.24 -4.70 12.76
CA ARG A 65 -3.28 -5.38 13.56
C ARG A 65 -4.40 -6.01 12.73
N TYR A 66 -4.70 -5.48 11.55
CA TYR A 66 -5.77 -6.04 10.71
C TYR A 66 -5.28 -7.24 9.88
N PRO A 67 -6.20 -8.15 9.53
CA PRO A 67 -5.87 -9.41 8.89
C PRO A 67 -5.24 -9.21 7.51
N PHE A 68 -4.25 -10.03 7.17
CA PHE A 68 -3.77 -10.18 5.81
C PHE A 68 -4.69 -11.12 5.03
N ARG A 69 -4.93 -10.81 3.76
CA ARG A 69 -5.74 -11.63 2.86
C ARG A 69 -4.84 -12.44 1.93
N GLY A 70 -4.91 -13.77 2.03
CA GLY A 70 -4.11 -14.70 1.24
C GLY A 70 -4.60 -14.94 -0.21
N ASP A 71 -5.58 -14.20 -0.68
CA ASP A 71 -6.23 -14.40 -1.99
C ASP A 71 -5.56 -13.65 -3.15
N ARG A 72 -4.67 -12.69 -2.84
CA ARG A 72 -3.99 -11.83 -3.82
C ARG A 72 -2.49 -12.12 -3.89
N ILE A 73 -2.16 -13.37 -4.21
CA ILE A 73 -0.79 -13.87 -4.31
C ILE A 73 -0.62 -14.59 -5.65
N TRP A 74 0.50 -14.32 -6.30
CA TRP A 74 0.90 -14.95 -7.56
C TRP A 74 2.33 -15.47 -7.45
N LYS A 75 2.61 -16.55 -8.19
CA LYS A 75 3.93 -17.17 -8.26
C LYS A 75 4.38 -17.25 -9.71
N THR A 76 5.66 -17.03 -9.94
CA THR A 76 6.34 -17.25 -11.23
C THR A 76 6.90 -18.66 -11.34
N ALA A 77 7.29 -19.09 -12.52
CA ALA A 77 7.90 -20.41 -12.75
C ALA A 77 9.27 -20.56 -12.07
N ASP A 78 10.02 -19.45 -11.88
CA ASP A 78 11.31 -19.44 -11.18
C ASP A 78 11.20 -19.40 -9.65
N GLY A 79 9.96 -19.44 -9.14
CA GLY A 79 9.71 -19.44 -7.69
C GLY A 79 9.63 -18.05 -7.05
N SER A 80 9.63 -16.98 -7.85
CA SER A 80 9.39 -15.63 -7.33
C SER A 80 7.90 -15.39 -7.05
N TRP A 81 7.60 -14.42 -6.22
CA TRP A 81 6.24 -14.14 -5.74
C TRP A 81 5.86 -12.68 -5.95
N LEU A 82 4.61 -12.42 -6.30
CA LEU A 82 3.97 -11.12 -6.24
C LEU A 82 2.81 -11.18 -5.26
N ILE A 83 2.79 -10.27 -4.31
CA ILE A 83 1.81 -10.22 -3.24
C ILE A 83 1.21 -8.82 -3.20
N ILE A 84 -0.11 -8.74 -3.26
CA ILE A 84 -0.85 -7.47 -3.11
C ILE A 84 -1.39 -7.40 -1.69
N ASP A 85 -1.12 -6.27 -1.04
CA ASP A 85 -1.57 -6.02 0.32
C ASP A 85 -2.07 -4.58 0.46
N GLU A 86 -2.68 -4.29 1.60
CA GLU A 86 -3.23 -2.98 1.93
C GLU A 86 -2.75 -2.57 3.31
N VAL A 87 -2.45 -1.29 3.46
CA VAL A 87 -2.18 -0.68 4.75
C VAL A 87 -2.98 0.60 4.89
N ILE A 88 -3.33 0.97 6.11
CA ILE A 88 -3.92 2.28 6.34
C ILE A 88 -2.84 3.35 6.21
N GLY A 89 -3.13 4.43 5.49
CA GLY A 89 -2.31 5.64 5.51
C GLY A 89 -2.54 6.44 6.78
N LYS A 90 -2.87 7.70 6.65
CA LYS A 90 -3.34 8.52 7.76
C LYS A 90 -4.83 8.31 8.03
N HIS A 91 -5.63 8.26 6.96
CA HIS A 91 -7.10 8.16 7.02
C HIS A 91 -7.64 7.09 6.06
N GLU A 92 -6.96 6.86 4.95
CA GLU A 92 -7.43 6.02 3.86
C GLU A 92 -6.49 4.82 3.63
N MET A 93 -6.98 3.83 2.89
CA MET A 93 -6.19 2.65 2.55
C MET A 93 -5.20 2.95 1.43
N ILE A 94 -4.02 2.36 1.54
CA ILE A 94 -2.98 2.35 0.52
C ILE A 94 -2.86 0.90 0.03
N THR A 95 -3.14 0.68 -1.25
CA THR A 95 -2.93 -0.63 -1.88
C THR A 95 -1.53 -0.67 -2.52
N TYR A 96 -0.78 -1.70 -2.24
CA TYR A 96 0.59 -1.85 -2.75
C TYR A 96 0.91 -3.30 -3.12
N ALA A 97 1.88 -3.47 -3.99
CA ALA A 97 2.44 -4.75 -4.40
C ALA A 97 3.85 -4.92 -3.86
N VAL A 98 4.20 -6.11 -3.42
CA VAL A 98 5.57 -6.51 -3.10
C VAL A 98 5.95 -7.73 -3.94
N ALA A 99 7.07 -7.65 -4.61
CA ALA A 99 7.67 -8.78 -5.28
C ALA A 99 8.85 -9.33 -4.48
N LEU A 100 8.87 -10.64 -4.30
CA LEU A 100 9.93 -11.39 -3.62
C LEU A 100 10.52 -12.42 -4.57
N ASN A 101 11.84 -12.58 -4.57
CA ASN A 101 12.47 -13.67 -5.31
C ASN A 101 12.28 -15.02 -4.58
N SER A 102 12.73 -16.09 -5.21
CA SER A 102 12.69 -17.47 -4.68
C SER A 102 13.49 -17.68 -3.38
N HIS A 103 14.20 -16.67 -2.89
CA HIS A 103 14.95 -16.68 -1.63
C HIS A 103 14.35 -15.73 -0.57
N GLY A 104 13.22 -15.08 -0.89
CA GLY A 104 12.53 -14.15 0.02
C GLY A 104 13.09 -12.74 0.07
N SER A 105 13.99 -12.39 -0.85
CA SER A 105 14.50 -11.03 -0.98
C SER A 105 13.55 -10.18 -1.81
N VAL A 106 13.29 -8.95 -1.37
CA VAL A 106 12.44 -7.99 -2.08
C VAL A 106 13.09 -7.63 -3.43
N LEU A 107 12.37 -7.87 -4.52
CA LEU A 107 12.73 -7.44 -5.87
C LEU A 107 12.28 -6.01 -6.14
N GLY A 108 11.15 -5.62 -5.57
CA GLY A 108 10.57 -4.30 -5.73
C GLY A 108 9.23 -4.17 -5.04
N ILE A 109 8.80 -2.93 -4.89
CA ILE A 109 7.45 -2.59 -4.43
C ILE A 109 6.82 -1.58 -5.38
N GLU A 110 5.51 -1.64 -5.57
CA GLU A 110 4.72 -0.68 -6.35
C GLU A 110 3.52 -0.20 -5.52
N ILE A 111 3.25 1.10 -5.55
CA ILE A 111 2.02 1.65 -5.00
C ILE A 111 0.95 1.56 -6.08
N LEU A 112 -0.10 0.80 -5.83
CA LEU A 112 -1.17 0.57 -6.80
C LEU A 112 -2.25 1.62 -6.68
N GLU A 113 -2.63 1.95 -5.45
CA GLU A 113 -3.66 2.96 -5.15
C GLU A 113 -3.27 3.76 -3.92
N TYR A 114 -3.46 5.07 -4.03
CA TYR A 114 -3.20 6.03 -2.96
C TYR A 114 -4.30 7.08 -2.93
N VAL A 115 -5.10 7.11 -1.88
CA VAL A 115 -6.31 7.97 -1.77
C VAL A 115 -6.07 9.19 -0.88
N GLU A 116 -4.99 9.19 -0.10
CA GLU A 116 -4.64 10.30 0.79
C GLU A 116 -4.30 11.58 0.02
N SER A 117 -4.62 12.73 0.62
CA SER A 117 -4.31 14.04 0.04
C SER A 117 -2.84 14.41 0.10
N TYR A 118 -2.05 13.79 1.00
CA TYR A 118 -0.63 14.06 1.25
C TYR A 118 0.16 12.76 1.37
N GLY A 119 1.45 12.82 1.08
CA GLY A 119 2.34 11.67 1.26
C GLY A 119 2.43 10.74 0.06
N TYR A 120 2.00 11.20 -1.11
CA TYR A 120 2.09 10.45 -2.38
C TYR A 120 3.53 10.17 -2.81
N GLU A 121 4.51 10.83 -2.20
CA GLU A 121 5.94 10.63 -2.44
C GLU A 121 6.40 9.20 -2.08
N VAL A 122 5.61 8.43 -1.32
CA VAL A 122 5.86 6.99 -1.12
C VAL A 122 5.78 6.19 -2.42
N ALA A 123 5.16 6.75 -3.47
CA ALA A 123 5.13 6.16 -4.80
C ALA A 123 6.39 6.49 -5.62
N GLU A 124 7.25 7.40 -5.17
CA GLU A 124 8.49 7.73 -5.86
C GLU A 124 9.46 6.55 -5.87
N VAL A 125 10.09 6.34 -7.01
CA VAL A 125 11.00 5.20 -7.23
C VAL A 125 12.16 5.22 -6.23
N ASP A 126 12.70 6.40 -5.92
CA ASP A 126 13.87 6.53 -5.05
C ASP A 126 13.55 6.13 -3.61
N TRP A 127 12.35 6.41 -3.12
CA TRP A 127 11.94 5.91 -1.80
C TRP A 127 11.72 4.40 -1.81
N ARG A 128 11.05 3.88 -2.82
CA ARG A 128 10.73 2.45 -2.94
C ARG A 128 11.96 1.55 -3.13
N LYS A 129 13.04 2.07 -3.75
CA LYS A 129 14.31 1.33 -3.92
C LYS A 129 14.95 0.87 -2.63
N GLN A 130 14.69 1.53 -1.52
CA GLN A 130 15.26 1.20 -0.21
C GLN A 130 14.88 -0.21 0.27
N PHE A 131 13.80 -0.77 -0.24
CA PHE A 131 13.34 -2.11 0.11
C PHE A 131 14.01 -3.20 -0.69
N VAL A 132 14.59 -2.89 -1.85
CA VAL A 132 15.20 -3.88 -2.74
C VAL A 132 16.36 -4.59 -2.04
N GLY A 133 16.39 -5.91 -2.14
CA GLY A 133 17.39 -6.78 -1.51
C GLY A 133 17.08 -7.15 -0.06
N LYS A 134 16.14 -6.47 0.60
CA LYS A 134 15.80 -6.78 2.00
C LYS A 134 15.00 -8.09 2.13
N THR A 135 15.14 -8.74 3.27
CA THR A 135 14.53 -10.02 3.63
C THR A 135 13.85 -9.93 5.00
N ALA A 136 13.18 -10.97 5.41
CA ALA A 136 12.61 -11.07 6.76
C ALA A 136 13.65 -10.90 7.90
N LYS A 137 14.93 -11.13 7.61
CA LYS A 137 16.02 -11.00 8.60
C LYS A 137 16.44 -9.55 8.83
N ASP A 138 16.17 -8.67 7.85
CA ASP A 138 16.48 -7.25 7.96
C ASP A 138 15.46 -6.56 8.88
N PRO A 139 15.84 -5.44 9.51
CA PRO A 139 14.92 -4.69 10.35
C PRO A 139 13.64 -4.31 9.59
N ILE A 140 13.76 -3.81 8.36
CA ILE A 140 12.69 -3.18 7.57
C ILE A 140 11.88 -2.27 8.49
N LYS A 141 12.53 -1.21 8.95
CA LYS A 141 11.98 -0.33 9.98
C LYS A 141 12.25 1.14 9.65
N LEU A 142 11.20 1.94 9.75
CA LEU A 142 11.30 3.38 9.49
C LEU A 142 12.28 4.04 10.44
N ASN A 143 13.09 4.98 9.93
CA ASN A 143 14.17 5.69 10.62
C ASN A 143 15.32 4.79 11.12
N GLN A 144 15.35 3.52 10.72
CA GLN A 144 16.48 2.63 11.00
C GLN A 144 17.19 2.27 9.68
N ASP A 145 16.50 1.56 8.79
CA ASP A 145 17.02 1.14 7.48
C ASP A 145 16.09 1.54 6.32
N ILE A 146 15.00 2.23 6.62
CA ILE A 146 14.11 2.89 5.67
C ILE A 146 13.96 4.35 6.08
N GLN A 147 14.27 5.27 5.18
CA GLN A 147 14.18 6.70 5.42
C GLN A 147 12.73 7.18 5.40
N ASN A 148 12.42 8.12 6.29
CA ASN A 148 11.13 8.79 6.32
C ASN A 148 11.05 9.90 5.27
N ILE A 149 9.84 10.19 4.82
CA ILE A 149 9.52 11.38 4.02
C ILE A 149 8.80 12.38 4.92
N GLY A 150 9.29 13.62 4.98
CA GLY A 150 8.64 14.71 5.72
C GLY A 150 7.21 14.91 5.22
N GLY A 151 6.24 14.94 6.13
CA GLY A 151 4.82 15.05 5.78
C GLY A 151 4.10 13.73 5.46
N ALA A 152 4.84 12.62 5.21
CA ALA A 152 4.30 11.31 4.86
C ALA A 152 4.56 10.22 5.91
N THR A 153 4.91 10.57 7.13
CA THR A 153 5.42 9.64 8.16
C THR A 153 4.53 8.42 8.40
N LEU A 154 3.20 8.60 8.44
CA LEU A 154 2.28 7.47 8.67
C LEU A 154 2.25 6.53 7.47
N SER A 155 2.19 7.06 6.26
CA SER A 155 2.25 6.24 5.03
C SER A 155 3.57 5.49 4.93
N CYS A 156 4.71 6.18 5.14
CA CYS A 156 6.04 5.54 5.18
C CYS A 156 6.10 4.42 6.22
N LYS A 157 5.61 4.69 7.44
CA LYS A 157 5.62 3.71 8.53
C LYS A 157 4.79 2.47 8.17
N HIS A 158 3.55 2.67 7.74
CA HIS A 158 2.64 1.55 7.53
C HIS A 158 3.00 0.72 6.29
N ILE A 159 3.51 1.34 5.21
CA ILE A 159 4.06 0.60 4.06
C ILE A 159 5.31 -0.19 4.51
N THR A 160 6.20 0.41 5.29
CA THR A 160 7.40 -0.27 5.81
C THR A 160 7.02 -1.49 6.66
N ASP A 161 6.07 -1.33 7.60
CA ASP A 161 5.54 -2.43 8.41
C ASP A 161 4.86 -3.50 7.54
N GLY A 162 4.17 -3.07 6.47
CA GLY A 162 3.55 -3.97 5.49
C GLY A 162 4.57 -4.79 4.71
N VAL A 163 5.62 -4.19 4.21
CA VAL A 163 6.71 -4.92 3.54
C VAL A 163 7.36 -5.92 4.50
N LYS A 164 7.60 -5.53 5.76
CA LYS A 164 8.07 -6.46 6.80
C LYS A 164 7.13 -7.63 6.98
N ARG A 165 5.82 -7.39 7.04
CA ARG A 165 4.80 -8.44 7.13
C ARG A 165 4.89 -9.46 6.00
N LEU A 166 5.06 -8.99 4.77
CA LEU A 166 5.12 -9.86 3.59
C LEU A 166 6.46 -10.62 3.48
N ALA A 167 7.56 -10.01 3.87
CA ALA A 167 8.84 -10.70 3.98
C ALA A 167 8.78 -11.86 5.00
N VAL A 168 8.14 -11.62 6.15
CA VAL A 168 7.91 -12.66 7.17
C VAL A 168 6.93 -13.74 6.68
N LEU A 169 5.88 -13.36 5.93
CA LEU A 169 4.97 -14.31 5.29
C LEU A 169 5.73 -15.29 4.40
N TYR A 170 6.70 -14.79 3.62
CA TYR A 170 7.54 -15.65 2.79
C TYR A 170 8.25 -16.72 3.63
N ASP A 171 8.96 -16.34 4.68
CA ASP A 171 9.70 -17.29 5.52
C ASP A 171 8.79 -18.32 6.23
N LEU A 172 7.58 -17.89 6.61
CA LEU A 172 6.64 -18.73 7.36
C LEU A 172 5.80 -19.65 6.48
N ALA A 173 5.46 -19.25 5.25
CA ALA A 173 4.41 -19.95 4.48
C ALA A 173 4.71 -20.11 2.98
N LEU A 174 5.55 -19.31 2.36
CA LEU A 174 5.77 -19.36 0.90
C LEU A 174 7.04 -20.10 0.50
N LYS A 175 8.07 -20.09 1.34
CA LYS A 175 9.39 -20.65 1.07
C LYS A 175 9.37 -22.13 0.70
N THR A 176 8.41 -22.89 1.17
CA THR A 176 8.29 -24.36 0.96
C THR A 176 7.26 -24.74 -0.09
N ARG A 177 6.71 -23.79 -0.83
CA ARG A 177 5.62 -24.01 -1.80
C ARG A 177 6.07 -23.98 -3.27
#